data_1f7fa4ef49e9e227589a28b3e25c863a
#
_entry.id   1f7fa4ef49e9e227589a28b3e25c863a
#
_cell.length_a   1.000
_cell.length_b   1.000
_cell.length_c   1.000
_cell.angle_alpha   90.00
_cell.angle_beta   90.00
_cell.angle_gamma   90.00
#
_symmetry.space_group_name_H-M   'P 1'
#
loop_
_entity.id
_entity.type
_entity.pdbx_description
1 polymer ?
#
loop_
_entity_poly.entity_id
_entity_poly.type
_entity_poly.pdbx_seq_one_letter_code
_entity_poly.pdbx_strand_id
1 'polypeptide(L)'
;MSAHRSTRRPVVLILLTGLVAFVAVACSSVGSGGTLTPRSPDTGTIAPVSPEPTEPPATLAPPTESPAPSEPPATVEPTEAPSGATSVRIYLFMDGKLVPVRREVDATRAVGRAALNAMFEGPTADEAAASPPITTEVPEGSILLGLDIADGLATVDLSREFESGGGSASMFGRLAQVVYTLTQFPTVKQVAFQLDGEPVTVFSGEGIVVDKPSDREDYEAFLPSVFVERPTWGATLGNPVRVSGIANVFEAVFFVEVRDADGDTLAKERVMASCGTGCWGTFDVSIPYDVSSRQEGSVVTYNLSAKDGSIEDERSYPVTLVP
;
A
#
# COMPACT_ATOMS: atom_id res chain seq x y z
N MET A 1 45.65 -48.12 9.48
CA MET A 1 46.43 -46.98 9.93
C MET A 1 46.76 -46.14 8.69
N SER A 2 46.00 -45.06 8.44
CA SER A 2 46.31 -44.10 7.37
C SER A 2 45.93 -42.71 7.90
N ALA A 3 46.92 -41.88 8.06
CA ALA A 3 46.81 -40.57 8.65
C ALA A 3 46.41 -39.54 7.56
N HIS A 4 45.27 -38.84 7.75
CA HIS A 4 44.86 -37.69 6.93
C HIS A 4 45.58 -36.43 7.45
N ARG A 5 46.45 -35.88 6.62
CA ARG A 5 47.08 -34.56 6.84
C ARG A 5 46.10 -33.44 6.42
N SER A 6 45.67 -32.65 7.40
CA SER A 6 44.94 -31.40 7.19
C SER A 6 45.91 -30.27 6.83
N THR A 7 45.78 -29.71 5.61
CA THR A 7 46.51 -28.54 5.15
C THR A 7 45.70 -27.26 5.47
N ARG A 8 46.13 -26.52 6.47
CA ARG A 8 45.58 -25.17 6.78
C ARG A 8 46.19 -24.16 5.81
N ARG A 9 45.35 -23.43 5.07
CA ARG A 9 45.74 -22.27 4.25
C ARG A 9 45.72 -21.01 5.11
N PRO A 10 46.70 -20.12 5.01
CA PRO A 10 46.70 -18.84 5.73
C PRO A 10 45.74 -17.85 5.06
N VAL A 11 44.92 -17.17 5.88
CA VAL A 11 44.09 -16.00 5.49
C VAL A 11 45.01 -14.78 5.49
N VAL A 12 45.23 -14.19 4.33
CA VAL A 12 45.92 -12.91 4.19
C VAL A 12 44.91 -11.78 4.39
N LEU A 13 45.07 -11.04 5.49
CA LEU A 13 44.29 -9.84 5.84
C LEU A 13 44.95 -8.64 5.15
N ILE A 14 44.33 -8.08 4.12
CA ILE A 14 44.75 -6.85 3.48
C ILE A 14 44.00 -5.68 4.14
N LEU A 15 44.75 -4.89 4.92
CA LEU A 15 44.27 -3.62 5.45
C LEU A 15 44.44 -2.53 4.36
N LEU A 16 43.32 -2.04 3.82
CA LEU A 16 43.30 -0.83 2.98
C LEU A 16 42.96 0.36 3.88
N THR A 17 43.98 1.21 4.12
CA THR A 17 43.81 2.53 4.72
C THR A 17 43.39 3.52 3.63
N GLY A 18 42.11 3.92 3.63
CA GLY A 18 41.55 4.96 2.75
C GLY A 18 41.71 6.35 3.39
N LEU A 19 42.45 7.21 2.72
CA LEU A 19 42.66 8.63 3.04
C LEU A 19 41.42 9.42 2.58
N VAL A 20 40.64 9.98 3.51
CA VAL A 20 39.52 10.90 3.24
C VAL A 20 40.06 12.33 3.14
N ALA A 21 40.03 12.91 1.93
CA ALA A 21 40.32 14.32 1.72
C ALA A 21 39.05 15.17 1.85
N PHE A 22 38.99 16.05 2.85
CA PHE A 22 37.95 17.06 3.00
C PHE A 22 38.25 18.23 2.03
N VAL A 23 37.33 18.50 1.11
CA VAL A 23 37.31 19.72 0.32
C VAL A 23 36.27 20.65 0.93
N ALA A 24 36.74 21.73 1.57
CA ALA A 24 35.89 22.82 2.03
C ALA A 24 35.66 23.80 0.88
N VAL A 25 34.44 23.94 0.39
CA VAL A 25 34.05 25.02 -0.53
C VAL A 25 33.39 26.12 0.27
N ALA A 26 34.07 27.26 0.37
CA ALA A 26 33.53 28.49 0.90
C ALA A 26 32.87 29.28 -0.24
N CYS A 27 31.57 29.50 -0.18
CA CYS A 27 30.85 30.45 -1.02
C CYS A 27 30.51 31.68 -0.20
N SER A 28 31.18 32.79 -0.54
CA SER A 28 30.84 34.13 -0.09
C SER A 28 29.71 34.68 -0.95
N SER A 29 28.56 35.03 -0.34
CA SER A 29 27.50 35.79 -1.00
C SER A 29 27.54 37.23 -0.51
N VAL A 30 27.78 38.14 -1.46
CA VAL A 30 27.68 39.60 -1.31
C VAL A 30 26.18 39.97 -1.30
N GLY A 31 25.75 40.70 -0.28
CA GLY A 31 24.42 41.23 -0.16
C GLY A 31 24.17 42.44 -1.04
N SER A 32 22.94 42.62 -1.46
CA SER A 32 22.40 43.89 -1.94
C SER A 32 21.14 44.20 -1.13
N GLY A 33 21.25 45.28 -0.36
CA GLY A 33 20.15 45.80 0.46
C GLY A 33 19.05 46.42 -0.41
N GLY A 34 17.81 46.00 -0.15
CA GLY A 34 16.59 46.64 -0.62
C GLY A 34 15.88 47.29 0.54
N THR A 35 15.84 48.64 0.52
CA THR A 35 15.18 49.49 1.52
C THR A 35 13.65 49.38 1.34
N LEU A 36 12.95 48.90 2.37
CA LEU A 36 11.49 48.94 2.42
C LEU A 36 11.04 50.27 3.05
N THR A 37 10.35 51.08 2.29
CA THR A 37 9.64 52.28 2.77
C THR A 37 8.29 51.88 3.39
N PRO A 38 7.92 52.35 4.55
CA PRO A 38 6.60 52.12 5.14
C PRO A 38 5.52 52.95 4.47
N ARG A 39 4.46 52.32 4.05
CA ARG A 39 3.22 52.93 3.51
C ARG A 39 2.29 53.31 4.67
N SER A 40 1.93 54.56 4.77
CA SER A 40 0.95 55.10 5.73
C SER A 40 -0.45 54.56 5.46
N PRO A 41 -1.31 54.48 6.50
CA PRO A 41 -2.72 54.04 6.36
C PRO A 41 -3.58 55.17 5.79
N ASP A 42 -4.34 54.85 4.75
CA ASP A 42 -5.38 55.72 4.19
C ASP A 42 -6.61 55.75 5.11
N THR A 43 -6.96 56.94 5.53
CA THR A 43 -8.16 57.25 6.29
C THR A 43 -9.36 57.31 5.35
N GLY A 44 -10.16 56.22 5.27
CA GLY A 44 -11.40 56.19 4.49
C GLY A 44 -12.53 56.95 5.19
N THR A 45 -13.05 57.91 4.50
CA THR A 45 -14.19 58.78 4.82
C THR A 45 -15.49 57.98 4.97
N ILE A 46 -16.21 58.27 6.08
CA ILE A 46 -17.55 57.70 6.36
C ILE A 46 -18.58 58.41 5.48
N ALA A 47 -19.33 57.67 4.67
CA ALA A 47 -20.49 58.14 3.90
C ALA A 47 -21.77 58.09 4.77
N PRO A 48 -22.74 58.99 4.57
CA PRO A 48 -23.90 59.12 5.42
C PRO A 48 -24.97 58.04 5.18
N VAL A 49 -25.62 57.64 6.27
CA VAL A 49 -26.72 56.68 6.34
C VAL A 49 -27.96 57.24 5.62
N SER A 50 -28.53 56.46 4.72
CA SER A 50 -29.82 56.70 4.05
C SER A 50 -30.96 56.15 4.93
N PRO A 51 -32.13 56.81 5.00
CA PRO A 51 -33.21 56.40 5.87
C PRO A 51 -33.97 55.16 5.37
N GLU A 52 -34.42 54.39 6.32
CA GLU A 52 -35.22 53.20 6.29
C GLU A 52 -36.56 53.37 5.54
N PRO A 53 -36.98 52.42 4.68
CA PRO A 53 -38.30 52.44 4.05
C PRO A 53 -39.36 51.90 5.06
N THR A 54 -40.41 52.65 5.21
CA THR A 54 -41.62 52.35 6.01
C THR A 54 -42.33 51.10 5.45
N GLU A 55 -42.64 50.15 6.32
CA GLU A 55 -43.40 48.93 6.07
C GLU A 55 -44.87 49.23 5.75
N PRO A 56 -45.47 48.62 4.68
CA PRO A 56 -46.91 48.70 4.45
C PRO A 56 -47.69 47.77 5.40
N PRO A 57 -48.97 48.06 5.69
CA PRO A 57 -49.75 47.33 6.71
C PRO A 57 -50.06 45.89 6.27
N ALA A 58 -50.02 45.00 7.24
CA ALA A 58 -50.25 43.56 7.12
C ALA A 58 -51.67 43.26 6.59
N THR A 59 -51.74 42.57 5.46
CA THR A 59 -52.95 41.93 4.94
C THR A 59 -53.16 40.61 5.69
N LEU A 60 -54.35 40.48 6.30
CA LEU A 60 -54.77 39.25 7.00
C LEU A 60 -54.80 38.06 6.03
N ALA A 61 -54.03 37.05 6.32
CA ALA A 61 -54.04 35.77 5.60
C ALA A 61 -55.32 34.95 5.96
N PRO A 62 -55.87 34.19 4.99
CA PRO A 62 -56.97 33.28 5.26
C PRO A 62 -56.55 32.12 6.18
N PRO A 63 -57.48 31.44 6.87
CA PRO A 63 -57.16 30.40 7.85
C PRO A 63 -56.49 29.20 7.17
N THR A 64 -55.37 28.84 7.71
CA THR A 64 -54.60 27.65 7.32
C THR A 64 -55.38 26.38 7.70
N GLU A 65 -55.70 25.57 6.71
CA GLU A 65 -56.22 24.19 6.93
C GLU A 65 -55.20 23.38 7.77
N SER A 66 -55.74 22.66 8.74
CA SER A 66 -54.98 21.78 9.62
C SER A 66 -54.33 20.67 8.77
N PRO A 67 -53.03 20.40 8.88
CA PRO A 67 -52.40 19.33 8.15
C PRO A 67 -52.99 17.98 8.60
N ALA A 68 -53.30 17.13 7.60
CA ALA A 68 -53.69 15.76 7.80
C ALA A 68 -52.60 14.99 8.59
N PRO A 69 -52.98 13.93 9.39
CA PRO A 69 -52.01 13.15 10.12
C PRO A 69 -51.00 12.52 9.15
N SER A 70 -49.71 12.80 9.34
CA SER A 70 -48.63 12.14 8.62
C SER A 70 -48.67 10.65 8.92
N GLU A 71 -48.69 9.81 7.87
CA GLU A 71 -48.48 8.40 8.02
C GLU A 71 -47.17 8.12 8.76
N PRO A 72 -47.14 7.14 9.68
CA PRO A 72 -45.89 6.77 10.34
C PRO A 72 -44.83 6.36 9.29
N PRO A 73 -43.56 6.72 9.45
CA PRO A 73 -42.51 6.32 8.52
C PRO A 73 -42.47 4.80 8.40
N ALA A 74 -42.44 4.32 7.17
CA ALA A 74 -42.33 2.88 6.87
C ALA A 74 -41.14 2.30 7.65
N THR A 75 -41.41 1.30 8.47
CA THR A 75 -40.38 0.54 9.17
C THR A 75 -39.52 -0.12 8.10
N VAL A 76 -38.30 0.38 7.88
CA VAL A 76 -37.31 -0.30 7.04
C VAL A 76 -36.99 -1.63 7.74
N GLU A 77 -37.36 -2.73 7.10
CA GLU A 77 -36.91 -4.06 7.53
C GLU A 77 -35.38 -4.05 7.66
N PRO A 78 -34.82 -4.64 8.72
CA PRO A 78 -33.37 -4.74 8.85
C PRO A 78 -32.86 -5.56 7.65
N THR A 79 -32.05 -4.94 6.79
CA THR A 79 -31.35 -5.67 5.73
C THR A 79 -30.50 -6.74 6.39
N GLU A 80 -30.77 -8.00 6.08
CA GLU A 80 -30.01 -9.15 6.62
C GLU A 80 -28.50 -8.91 6.48
N ALA A 81 -27.75 -9.29 7.51
CA ALA A 81 -26.29 -9.24 7.47
C ALA A 81 -25.78 -10.20 6.39
N PRO A 82 -24.71 -9.85 5.63
CA PRO A 82 -24.10 -10.79 4.70
C PRO A 82 -23.72 -12.08 5.43
N SER A 83 -23.98 -13.23 4.82
CA SER A 83 -23.64 -14.55 5.38
C SER A 83 -22.60 -15.24 4.50
N GLY A 84 -21.71 -16.05 5.12
CA GLY A 84 -20.63 -16.77 4.42
C GLY A 84 -19.27 -16.15 4.65
N ALA A 85 -18.31 -16.48 3.77
CA ALA A 85 -16.95 -15.94 3.79
C ALA A 85 -16.70 -14.99 2.60
N THR A 86 -15.88 -14.00 2.82
CA THR A 86 -15.42 -13.06 1.79
C THR A 86 -13.89 -13.14 1.69
N SER A 87 -13.37 -13.26 0.47
CA SER A 87 -11.93 -13.24 0.23
C SER A 87 -11.43 -11.81 0.08
N VAL A 88 -10.42 -11.45 0.87
CA VAL A 88 -9.72 -10.17 0.80
C VAL A 88 -8.23 -10.39 0.56
N ARG A 89 -7.55 -9.38 0.04
CA ARG A 89 -6.08 -9.32 0.01
C ARG A 89 -5.60 -8.53 1.22
N ILE A 90 -4.53 -9.00 1.81
CA ILE A 90 -3.72 -8.21 2.74
C ILE A 90 -2.33 -8.09 2.15
N TYR A 91 -1.58 -7.09 2.54
CA TYR A 91 -0.22 -6.91 2.04
C TYR A 91 0.77 -7.08 3.16
N LEU A 92 1.63 -8.08 2.99
CA LEU A 92 2.72 -8.43 3.89
C LEU A 92 4.06 -8.25 3.18
N PHE A 93 5.16 -8.69 3.77
CA PHE A 93 6.49 -8.59 3.17
C PHE A 93 7.08 -9.96 2.83
N MET A 94 7.79 -10.02 1.72
CA MET A 94 8.64 -11.12 1.30
C MET A 94 9.94 -10.52 0.74
N ASP A 95 11.09 -10.85 1.32
CA ASP A 95 12.40 -10.27 0.97
C ASP A 95 12.39 -8.73 0.96
N GLY A 96 11.79 -8.10 1.98
CA GLY A 96 11.73 -6.65 2.12
C GLY A 96 10.84 -5.94 1.09
N LYS A 97 10.02 -6.67 0.32
CA LYS A 97 9.07 -6.15 -0.65
C LYS A 97 7.65 -6.60 -0.34
N LEU A 98 6.67 -5.76 -0.68
CA LEU A 98 5.26 -6.08 -0.50
C LEU A 98 4.85 -7.29 -1.35
N VAL A 99 4.04 -8.13 -0.76
CA VAL A 99 3.41 -9.28 -1.40
C VAL A 99 1.94 -9.35 -1.01
N PRO A 100 1.02 -9.52 -1.98
CA PRO A 100 -0.39 -9.71 -1.67
C PRO A 100 -0.65 -11.15 -1.23
N VAL A 101 -1.26 -11.28 -0.07
CA VAL A 101 -1.65 -12.56 0.53
C VAL A 101 -3.15 -12.63 0.65
N ARG A 102 -3.73 -13.79 0.38
CA ARG A 102 -5.18 -14.00 0.49
C ARG A 102 -5.58 -14.31 1.93
N ARG A 103 -6.71 -13.73 2.35
CA ARG A 103 -7.40 -14.08 3.61
C ARG A 103 -8.87 -14.30 3.36
N GLU A 104 -9.43 -15.29 4.02
CA GLU A 104 -10.88 -15.46 4.13
C GLU A 104 -11.33 -14.79 5.43
N VAL A 105 -12.30 -13.90 5.33
CA VAL A 105 -12.90 -13.18 6.46
C VAL A 105 -14.40 -13.42 6.47
N ASP A 106 -15.03 -13.31 7.61
CA ASP A 106 -16.49 -13.38 7.70
C ASP A 106 -17.15 -12.33 6.80
N ALA A 107 -18.21 -12.71 6.10
CA ALA A 107 -18.92 -11.80 5.24
C ALA A 107 -19.44 -10.59 6.05
N THR A 108 -19.04 -9.40 5.66
CA THR A 108 -19.34 -8.15 6.37
C THR A 108 -19.45 -6.98 5.38
N ARG A 109 -20.24 -5.96 5.77
CA ARG A 109 -20.23 -4.67 5.07
C ARG A 109 -18.99 -3.85 5.38
N ALA A 110 -18.34 -4.10 6.53
CA ALA A 110 -17.12 -3.44 6.96
C ALA A 110 -15.86 -4.17 6.46
N VAL A 111 -15.82 -4.52 5.15
CA VAL A 111 -14.78 -5.36 4.56
C VAL A 111 -13.38 -4.76 4.69
N GLY A 112 -13.23 -3.43 4.65
CA GLY A 112 -11.95 -2.74 4.86
C GLY A 112 -11.41 -2.95 6.29
N ARG A 113 -12.28 -2.88 7.31
CA ARG A 113 -11.94 -3.20 8.70
C ARG A 113 -11.52 -4.66 8.85
N ALA A 114 -12.26 -5.58 8.23
CA ALA A 114 -11.93 -7.00 8.28
C ALA A 114 -10.58 -7.30 7.62
N ALA A 115 -10.26 -6.65 6.49
CA ALA A 115 -8.97 -6.78 5.82
C ALA A 115 -7.81 -6.23 6.68
N LEU A 116 -7.97 -5.08 7.34
CA LEU A 116 -6.95 -4.55 8.25
C LEU A 116 -6.74 -5.45 9.47
N ASN A 117 -7.82 -5.94 10.09
CA ASN A 117 -7.69 -6.86 11.22
C ASN A 117 -6.92 -8.12 10.82
N ALA A 118 -7.25 -8.72 9.67
CA ALA A 118 -6.53 -9.87 9.14
C ALA A 118 -5.05 -9.56 8.81
N MET A 119 -4.73 -8.33 8.40
CA MET A 119 -3.36 -7.89 8.20
C MET A 119 -2.60 -7.75 9.54
N PHE A 120 -3.24 -7.26 10.59
CA PHE A 120 -2.66 -7.13 11.93
C PHE A 120 -2.41 -8.48 12.61
N GLU A 121 -3.14 -9.52 12.24
CA GLU A 121 -2.83 -10.91 12.65
C GLU A 121 -1.48 -11.38 12.09
N GLY A 122 -0.97 -10.73 11.04
CA GLY A 122 0.31 -11.05 10.41
C GLY A 122 0.31 -12.32 9.57
N PRO A 123 1.49 -12.89 9.30
CA PRO A 123 1.63 -14.12 8.53
C PRO A 123 1.18 -15.35 9.34
N THR A 124 0.62 -16.34 8.64
CA THR A 124 0.36 -17.66 9.23
C THR A 124 1.67 -18.41 9.51
N ALA A 125 1.59 -19.51 10.25
CA ALA A 125 2.77 -20.33 10.54
C ALA A 125 3.42 -20.87 9.24
N ASP A 126 2.63 -21.28 8.27
CA ASP A 126 3.12 -21.78 6.97
C ASP A 126 3.77 -20.67 6.14
N GLU A 127 3.19 -19.47 6.14
CA GLU A 127 3.75 -18.29 5.48
C GLU A 127 5.07 -17.85 6.12
N ALA A 128 5.14 -17.85 7.45
CA ALA A 128 6.38 -17.53 8.19
C ALA A 128 7.48 -18.60 8.01
N ALA A 129 7.09 -19.86 7.77
CA ALA A 129 8.01 -20.96 7.50
C ALA A 129 8.39 -21.10 6.01
N ALA A 130 7.77 -20.33 5.11
CA ALA A 130 8.08 -20.35 3.68
C ALA A 130 9.52 -19.92 3.39
N SER A 131 10.01 -20.20 2.20
CA SER A 131 11.33 -19.78 1.74
C SER A 131 11.22 -19.09 0.38
N PRO A 132 11.39 -17.75 0.35
CA PRO A 132 11.63 -16.83 1.46
C PRO A 132 10.41 -16.68 2.40
N PRO A 133 10.62 -16.33 3.70
CA PRO A 133 9.53 -16.20 4.66
C PRO A 133 8.68 -14.95 4.39
N ILE A 134 7.39 -15.06 4.68
CA ILE A 134 6.49 -13.90 4.74
C ILE A 134 6.61 -13.28 6.14
N THR A 135 6.75 -11.97 6.18
CA THR A 135 6.93 -11.18 7.41
C THR A 135 5.98 -9.98 7.44
N THR A 136 5.89 -9.32 8.58
CA THR A 136 5.16 -8.06 8.75
C THR A 136 6.04 -7.03 9.45
N GLU A 137 5.83 -5.75 9.11
CA GLU A 137 6.44 -4.62 9.82
C GLU A 137 5.50 -4.06 10.90
N VAL A 138 4.25 -4.52 10.96
CA VAL A 138 3.30 -4.11 11.98
C VAL A 138 3.75 -4.66 13.34
N PRO A 139 3.94 -3.81 14.37
CA PRO A 139 4.31 -4.26 15.70
C PRO A 139 3.23 -5.11 16.33
N GLU A 140 3.66 -6.12 17.09
CA GLU A 140 2.74 -6.91 17.92
C GLU A 140 1.99 -6.00 18.90
N GLY A 141 0.70 -6.25 19.08
CA GLY A 141 -0.17 -5.45 19.95
C GLY A 141 -0.78 -4.22 19.28
N SER A 142 -0.46 -3.94 18.02
CA SER A 142 -1.15 -2.89 17.24
C SER A 142 -2.63 -3.23 17.07
N ILE A 143 -3.53 -2.25 17.34
CA ILE A 143 -4.98 -2.42 17.32
C ILE A 143 -5.61 -1.39 16.38
N LEU A 144 -6.57 -1.81 15.56
CA LEU A 144 -7.43 -0.93 14.77
C LEU A 144 -8.56 -0.39 15.65
N LEU A 145 -8.45 0.88 16.08
CA LEU A 145 -9.42 1.59 16.90
C LEU A 145 -10.61 2.11 16.06
N GLY A 146 -10.30 2.68 14.89
CA GLY A 146 -11.30 3.27 14.01
C GLY A 146 -10.97 3.11 12.52
N LEU A 147 -12.02 3.09 11.68
CA LEU A 147 -11.90 3.21 10.24
C LEU A 147 -13.14 3.93 9.73
N ASP A 148 -12.94 5.11 9.14
CA ASP A 148 -13.94 5.86 8.39
C ASP A 148 -13.53 5.97 6.93
N ILE A 149 -14.49 5.82 6.00
CA ILE A 149 -14.22 5.90 4.56
C ILE A 149 -15.27 6.83 3.95
N ALA A 150 -14.82 7.98 3.49
CA ALA A 150 -15.65 8.98 2.84
C ALA A 150 -14.90 9.62 1.67
N ASP A 151 -15.57 9.86 0.55
CA ASP A 151 -15.07 10.60 -0.62
C ASP A 151 -13.69 10.14 -1.15
N GLY A 152 -13.41 8.84 -1.04
CA GLY A 152 -12.13 8.26 -1.50
C GLY A 152 -11.01 8.28 -0.44
N LEU A 153 -11.23 8.89 0.70
CA LEU A 153 -10.31 8.94 1.82
C LEU A 153 -10.70 7.92 2.88
N ALA A 154 -9.75 7.09 3.30
CA ALA A 154 -9.86 6.26 4.49
C ALA A 154 -9.10 6.93 5.64
N THR A 155 -9.78 7.24 6.74
CA THR A 155 -9.15 7.67 7.99
C THR A 155 -9.03 6.46 8.90
N VAL A 156 -7.79 6.08 9.19
CA VAL A 156 -7.46 4.89 10.00
C VAL A 156 -6.96 5.35 11.35
N ASP A 157 -7.67 4.98 12.41
CA ASP A 157 -7.27 5.22 13.79
C ASP A 157 -6.67 3.94 14.38
N LEU A 158 -5.42 4.03 14.82
CA LEU A 158 -4.61 2.92 15.32
C LEU A 158 -4.17 3.20 16.75
N SER A 159 -3.94 2.15 17.52
CA SER A 159 -3.32 2.29 18.82
C SER A 159 -1.86 2.74 18.69
N ARG A 160 -1.34 3.38 19.73
CA ARG A 160 0.01 3.95 19.76
C ARG A 160 1.13 2.92 19.62
N GLU A 161 0.83 1.64 19.89
CA GLU A 161 1.75 0.52 19.65
C GLU A 161 2.18 0.46 18.18
N PHE A 162 1.34 0.93 17.25
CA PHE A 162 1.65 0.93 15.83
C PHE A 162 2.88 1.79 15.47
N GLU A 163 3.24 2.80 16.27
CA GLU A 163 4.46 3.59 16.08
C GLU A 163 5.67 3.07 16.87
N SER A 164 5.52 1.96 17.61
CA SER A 164 6.58 1.44 18.48
C SER A 164 7.64 0.63 17.73
N GLY A 165 8.89 0.72 18.17
CA GLY A 165 10.00 -0.10 17.66
C GLY A 165 10.32 0.06 16.18
N GLY A 166 11.41 -0.55 15.72
CA GLY A 166 11.89 -0.46 14.35
C GLY A 166 12.60 0.86 14.04
N GLY A 167 13.13 0.99 12.85
CA GLY A 167 13.71 2.23 12.30
C GLY A 167 12.87 2.73 11.13
N SER A 168 13.34 3.78 10.44
CA SER A 168 12.60 4.46 9.37
C SER A 168 12.06 3.51 8.30
N ALA A 169 12.85 2.50 7.88
CA ALA A 169 12.40 1.53 6.88
C ALA A 169 11.19 0.71 7.36
N SER A 170 11.22 0.24 8.63
CA SER A 170 10.09 -0.47 9.23
C SER A 170 8.86 0.43 9.37
N MET A 171 9.06 1.70 9.76
CA MET A 171 7.98 2.68 9.86
C MET A 171 7.28 2.92 8.53
N PHE A 172 8.02 3.16 7.46
CA PHE A 172 7.44 3.27 6.12
C PHE A 172 6.79 1.97 5.67
N GLY A 173 7.40 0.82 6.00
CA GLY A 173 6.86 -0.50 5.64
C GLY A 173 5.47 -0.75 6.23
N ARG A 174 5.25 -0.43 7.52
CA ARG A 174 3.93 -0.62 8.16
C ARG A 174 2.86 0.32 7.60
N LEU A 175 3.24 1.57 7.27
CA LEU A 175 2.33 2.49 6.58
C LEU A 175 1.97 1.95 5.18
N ALA A 176 2.95 1.44 4.44
CA ALA A 176 2.74 0.80 3.13
C ALA A 176 1.76 -0.38 3.22
N GLN A 177 1.89 -1.25 4.23
CA GLN A 177 0.99 -2.38 4.43
C GLN A 177 -0.47 -1.91 4.60
N VAL A 178 -0.72 -0.89 5.41
CA VAL A 178 -2.06 -0.31 5.61
C VAL A 178 -2.60 0.30 4.31
N VAL A 179 -1.79 1.14 3.64
CA VAL A 179 -2.19 1.83 2.40
C VAL A 179 -2.53 0.82 1.30
N TYR A 180 -1.67 -0.17 1.06
CA TYR A 180 -1.91 -1.18 0.03
C TYR A 180 -3.11 -2.07 0.37
N THR A 181 -3.32 -2.39 1.65
CA THR A 181 -4.46 -3.20 2.09
C THR A 181 -5.79 -2.46 1.91
N LEU A 182 -5.86 -1.16 2.18
CA LEU A 182 -7.09 -0.39 2.02
C LEU A 182 -7.36 0.02 0.56
N THR A 183 -6.33 0.42 -0.17
CA THR A 183 -6.49 0.88 -1.56
C THR A 183 -6.75 -0.25 -2.57
N GLN A 184 -6.85 -1.51 -2.11
CA GLN A 184 -7.42 -2.58 -2.94
C GLN A 184 -8.91 -2.37 -3.24
N PHE A 185 -9.61 -1.62 -2.38
CA PHE A 185 -11.02 -1.32 -2.54
C PHE A 185 -11.19 -0.07 -3.41
N PRO A 186 -12.02 -0.12 -4.48
CA PRO A 186 -12.18 0.99 -5.40
C PRO A 186 -12.69 2.29 -4.76
N THR A 187 -13.33 2.18 -3.59
CA THR A 187 -13.83 3.31 -2.79
C THR A 187 -12.74 4.03 -2.01
N VAL A 188 -11.51 3.49 -1.93
CA VAL A 188 -10.39 4.10 -1.21
C VAL A 188 -9.29 4.48 -2.20
N LYS A 189 -8.89 5.75 -2.19
CA LYS A 189 -7.80 6.29 -3.01
C LYS A 189 -6.60 6.69 -2.16
N GLN A 190 -6.88 7.22 -0.98
CA GLN A 190 -5.87 7.74 -0.05
C GLN A 190 -6.20 7.32 1.38
N VAL A 191 -5.18 7.33 2.23
CA VAL A 191 -5.28 6.97 3.65
C VAL A 191 -4.69 8.07 4.51
N ALA A 192 -5.45 8.54 5.49
CA ALA A 192 -5.00 9.41 6.58
C ALA A 192 -4.88 8.59 7.86
N PHE A 193 -3.89 8.91 8.69
CA PHE A 193 -3.58 8.16 9.91
C PHE A 193 -3.94 8.97 11.16
N GLN A 194 -4.47 8.27 12.14
CA GLN A 194 -4.65 8.73 13.51
C GLN A 194 -4.01 7.73 14.47
N LEU A 195 -3.55 8.21 15.62
CA LEU A 195 -3.10 7.39 16.74
C LEU A 195 -3.86 7.79 17.98
N ASP A 196 -4.56 6.83 18.61
CA ASP A 196 -5.44 7.05 19.76
C ASP A 196 -6.44 8.23 19.55
N GLY A 197 -7.00 8.32 18.34
CA GLY A 197 -7.96 9.36 17.95
C GLY A 197 -7.34 10.70 17.52
N GLU A 198 -6.03 10.88 17.62
CA GLU A 198 -5.35 12.12 17.27
C GLU A 198 -4.72 12.03 15.86
N PRO A 199 -4.96 13.02 14.97
CA PRO A 199 -4.34 13.05 13.67
C PRO A 199 -2.81 13.06 13.73
N VAL A 200 -2.17 12.24 12.89
CA VAL A 200 -0.71 12.14 12.83
C VAL A 200 -0.19 13.00 11.68
N THR A 201 0.67 13.98 12.00
CA THR A 201 1.42 14.76 11.01
C THR A 201 2.88 14.37 10.94
N VAL A 202 3.42 13.82 12.03
CA VAL A 202 4.76 13.23 12.12
C VAL A 202 4.60 11.86 12.77
N PHE A 203 5.01 10.83 12.05
CA PHE A 203 4.88 9.44 12.49
C PHE A 203 6.18 9.00 13.15
N SER A 204 6.06 8.53 14.39
CA SER A 204 7.12 8.01 15.25
C SER A 204 8.26 8.99 15.58
N GLY A 205 9.17 8.56 16.47
CA GLY A 205 10.42 9.27 16.78
C GLY A 205 11.40 9.39 15.62
N GLU A 206 11.18 8.68 14.51
CA GLU A 206 11.97 8.78 13.27
C GLU A 206 11.65 10.05 12.46
N GLY A 207 10.60 10.80 12.82
CA GLY A 207 10.25 12.05 12.17
C GLY A 207 9.68 11.93 10.76
N ILE A 208 8.99 10.81 10.45
CA ILE A 208 8.36 10.59 9.15
C ILE A 208 7.17 11.53 9.00
N VAL A 209 7.22 12.41 8.01
CA VAL A 209 6.14 13.37 7.73
C VAL A 209 4.99 12.66 7.01
N VAL A 210 3.79 12.73 7.59
CA VAL A 210 2.53 12.20 7.07
C VAL A 210 1.41 13.25 7.18
N ASP A 211 1.76 14.51 6.93
CA ASP A 211 0.89 15.69 7.07
C ASP A 211 -0.20 15.80 5.99
N LYS A 212 -0.17 14.91 5.02
CA LYS A 212 -1.19 14.74 3.96
C LYS A 212 -1.58 13.27 3.85
N PRO A 213 -2.80 12.98 3.35
CA PRO A 213 -3.18 11.60 3.04
C PRO A 213 -2.19 10.93 2.07
N SER A 214 -1.82 9.70 2.40
CA SER A 214 -0.89 8.88 1.62
C SER A 214 -1.63 8.03 0.59
N ASP A 215 -0.98 7.74 -0.53
CA ASP A 215 -1.44 6.77 -1.53
C ASP A 215 -0.34 5.74 -1.85
N ARG A 216 -0.57 4.90 -2.86
CA ARG A 216 0.36 3.84 -3.23
C ARG A 216 1.68 4.37 -3.79
N GLU A 217 1.68 5.53 -4.44
CA GLU A 217 2.87 6.13 -5.04
C GLU A 217 3.91 6.51 -3.97
N ASP A 218 3.46 6.91 -2.77
CA ASP A 218 4.34 7.24 -1.65
C ASP A 218 5.18 6.03 -1.18
N TYR A 219 4.79 4.80 -1.53
CA TYR A 219 5.40 3.56 -1.06
C TYR A 219 5.91 2.63 -2.16
N GLU A 220 6.09 3.11 -3.38
CA GLU A 220 6.59 2.34 -4.52
C GLU A 220 7.96 1.70 -4.26
N ALA A 221 8.78 2.31 -3.40
CA ALA A 221 10.07 1.76 -3.00
C ALA A 221 9.98 0.36 -2.35
N PHE A 222 8.80 -0.02 -1.83
CA PHE A 222 8.55 -1.33 -1.26
C PHE A 222 8.02 -2.35 -2.27
N LEU A 223 7.85 -1.98 -3.53
CA LEU A 223 7.45 -2.93 -4.58
C LEU A 223 8.66 -3.65 -5.17
N PRO A 224 8.54 -4.94 -5.54
CA PRO A 224 9.48 -5.57 -6.45
C PRO A 224 9.34 -4.96 -7.85
N SER A 225 10.34 -5.11 -8.71
CA SER A 225 10.33 -4.55 -10.07
C SER A 225 9.15 -5.05 -10.92
N VAL A 226 8.68 -6.27 -10.65
CA VAL A 226 7.42 -6.84 -11.16
C VAL A 226 6.52 -7.13 -9.97
N PHE A 227 5.56 -6.27 -9.72
CA PHE A 227 4.61 -6.43 -8.64
C PHE A 227 3.35 -7.13 -9.11
N VAL A 228 3.20 -8.38 -8.72
CA VAL A 228 2.02 -9.20 -9.03
C VAL A 228 0.94 -8.95 -7.98
N GLU A 229 -0.19 -8.41 -8.40
CA GLU A 229 -1.38 -8.28 -7.54
C GLU A 229 -2.29 -9.51 -7.61
N ARG A 230 -2.25 -10.22 -8.73
CA ARG A 230 -2.95 -11.49 -8.95
C ARG A 230 -2.07 -12.42 -9.80
N PRO A 231 -1.96 -13.68 -9.39
CA PRO A 231 -2.55 -14.30 -8.20
C PRO A 231 -1.92 -13.79 -6.91
N THR A 232 -2.65 -13.93 -5.80
CA THR A 232 -2.10 -13.75 -4.46
C THR A 232 -1.31 -14.98 -4.04
N TRP A 233 -0.39 -14.83 -3.11
CA TRP A 233 0.31 -15.95 -2.46
C TRP A 233 -0.72 -16.94 -1.89
N GLY A 234 -0.54 -18.24 -2.16
CA GLY A 234 -1.42 -19.31 -1.71
C GLY A 234 -2.75 -19.45 -2.46
N ALA A 235 -2.94 -18.76 -3.60
CA ALA A 235 -4.18 -18.85 -4.38
C ALA A 235 -4.34 -20.21 -5.06
N THR A 236 -5.60 -20.66 -5.23
CA THR A 236 -5.95 -21.76 -6.15
C THR A 236 -6.28 -21.17 -7.51
N LEU A 237 -5.62 -21.66 -8.57
CA LEU A 237 -5.70 -21.10 -9.90
C LEU A 237 -6.37 -22.08 -10.87
N GLY A 238 -7.31 -21.55 -11.67
CA GLY A 238 -7.85 -22.27 -12.82
C GLY A 238 -6.99 -22.05 -14.07
N ASN A 239 -7.30 -22.80 -15.11
CA ASN A 239 -6.62 -22.74 -16.40
C ASN A 239 -7.51 -22.02 -17.44
N PRO A 240 -7.03 -20.95 -18.12
CA PRO A 240 -5.72 -20.30 -17.96
C PRO A 240 -5.56 -19.50 -16.65
N VAL A 241 -4.35 -19.41 -16.14
CA VAL A 241 -4.06 -18.49 -15.03
C VAL A 241 -4.03 -17.06 -15.53
N ARG A 242 -4.72 -16.15 -14.82
CA ARG A 242 -4.64 -14.71 -15.05
C ARG A 242 -3.62 -14.10 -14.11
N VAL A 243 -2.60 -13.45 -14.67
CA VAL A 243 -1.55 -12.76 -13.92
C VAL A 243 -1.63 -11.26 -14.23
N SER A 244 -1.79 -10.44 -13.20
CA SER A 244 -1.94 -9.00 -13.38
C SER A 244 -1.27 -8.21 -12.25
N GLY A 245 -0.87 -6.97 -12.56
CA GLY A 245 -0.19 -6.09 -11.63
C GLY A 245 0.44 -4.89 -12.32
N ILE A 246 1.55 -4.43 -11.76
CA ILE A 246 2.35 -3.33 -12.32
C ILE A 246 3.83 -3.74 -12.37
N ALA A 247 4.57 -3.17 -13.31
CA ALA A 247 6.01 -3.41 -13.43
C ALA A 247 6.76 -2.14 -13.80
N ASN A 248 7.98 -2.00 -13.24
CA ASN A 248 8.92 -0.94 -13.59
C ASN A 248 10.26 -1.62 -13.92
N VAL A 249 10.38 -2.12 -15.13
CA VAL A 249 11.51 -2.88 -15.65
C VAL A 249 12.05 -2.25 -16.93
N PHE A 250 13.29 -2.55 -17.27
CA PHE A 250 13.91 -2.06 -18.52
C PHE A 250 13.11 -2.47 -19.75
N GLU A 251 12.83 -1.52 -20.64
CA GLU A 251 12.00 -1.67 -21.84
C GLU A 251 10.59 -2.23 -21.58
N ALA A 252 10.08 -2.13 -20.35
CA ALA A 252 8.79 -2.67 -19.93
C ALA A 252 8.65 -4.20 -20.07
N VAL A 253 9.74 -4.94 -20.27
CA VAL A 253 9.71 -6.37 -20.62
C VAL A 253 10.17 -7.23 -19.45
N PHE A 254 9.37 -8.26 -19.15
CA PHE A 254 9.66 -9.26 -18.15
C PHE A 254 9.07 -10.63 -18.54
N PHE A 255 9.29 -11.63 -17.71
CA PHE A 255 8.80 -12.99 -17.94
C PHE A 255 7.91 -13.43 -16.80
N VAL A 256 6.90 -14.21 -17.15
CA VAL A 256 6.05 -14.95 -16.22
C VAL A 256 6.13 -16.42 -16.55
N GLU A 257 6.42 -17.25 -15.56
CA GLU A 257 6.41 -18.70 -15.67
C GLU A 257 5.36 -19.30 -14.74
N VAL A 258 4.76 -20.39 -15.17
CA VAL A 258 3.99 -21.29 -14.31
C VAL A 258 4.86 -22.53 -14.12
N ARG A 259 5.20 -22.85 -12.89
CA ARG A 259 6.04 -24.01 -12.55
C ARG A 259 5.25 -25.00 -11.69
N ASP A 260 5.54 -26.27 -11.81
CA ASP A 260 5.02 -27.30 -10.93
C ASP A 260 5.74 -27.34 -9.56
N ALA A 261 5.39 -28.36 -8.74
CA ALA A 261 6.00 -28.54 -7.41
C ALA A 261 7.49 -28.91 -7.46
N ASP A 262 7.95 -29.52 -8.55
CA ASP A 262 9.35 -29.90 -8.76
C ASP A 262 10.19 -28.73 -9.33
N GLY A 263 9.52 -27.62 -9.68
CA GLY A 263 10.12 -26.41 -10.27
C GLY A 263 10.24 -26.46 -11.79
N ASP A 264 9.68 -27.49 -12.43
CA ASP A 264 9.67 -27.61 -13.89
C ASP A 264 8.69 -26.61 -14.52
N THR A 265 9.10 -25.95 -15.60
CA THR A 265 8.29 -24.93 -16.28
C THR A 265 7.17 -25.59 -17.09
N LEU A 266 5.92 -25.38 -16.67
CA LEU A 266 4.71 -25.78 -17.38
C LEU A 266 4.35 -24.80 -18.50
N ALA A 267 4.53 -23.51 -18.25
CA ALA A 267 4.28 -22.44 -19.21
C ALA A 267 5.20 -21.26 -18.95
N LYS A 268 5.53 -20.51 -20.03
CA LYS A 268 6.36 -19.32 -19.98
C LYS A 268 5.85 -18.29 -20.96
N GLU A 269 5.68 -17.05 -20.51
CA GLU A 269 5.23 -15.94 -21.33
C GLU A 269 6.19 -14.75 -21.20
N ARG A 270 6.45 -14.07 -22.34
CA ARG A 270 7.14 -12.79 -22.38
C ARG A 270 6.10 -11.68 -22.33
N VAL A 271 6.07 -10.93 -21.25
CA VAL A 271 5.07 -9.90 -20.98
C VAL A 271 5.67 -8.52 -21.22
N MET A 272 4.85 -7.62 -21.73
CA MET A 272 5.17 -6.20 -21.85
C MET A 272 4.15 -5.40 -21.04
N ALA A 273 4.64 -4.63 -20.07
CA ALA A 273 3.81 -3.68 -19.33
C ALA A 273 3.50 -2.44 -20.20
N SER A 274 2.49 -1.67 -19.82
CA SER A 274 2.07 -0.46 -20.55
C SER A 274 3.13 0.66 -20.53
N CYS A 275 4.10 0.58 -19.62
CA CYS A 275 5.23 1.50 -19.47
C CYS A 275 6.34 0.79 -18.70
N GLY A 276 7.58 1.29 -18.77
CA GLY A 276 8.75 0.76 -18.06
C GLY A 276 9.91 1.75 -18.08
N THR A 277 11.05 1.38 -17.46
CA THR A 277 12.24 2.23 -17.36
C THR A 277 11.94 3.58 -16.70
N GLY A 278 11.57 3.54 -15.41
CA GLY A 278 11.30 4.73 -14.62
C GLY A 278 9.82 5.11 -14.50
N CYS A 279 8.92 4.26 -14.98
CA CYS A 279 7.49 4.37 -14.73
C CYS A 279 6.87 2.99 -14.43
N TRP A 280 5.79 2.98 -13.64
CA TRP A 280 5.04 1.76 -13.34
C TRP A 280 3.97 1.51 -14.42
N GLY A 281 4.21 0.52 -15.26
CA GLY A 281 3.26 0.09 -16.30
C GLY A 281 2.36 -1.03 -15.81
N THR A 282 1.08 -1.00 -16.19
CA THR A 282 0.14 -2.09 -15.89
C THR A 282 0.35 -3.26 -16.82
N PHE A 283 0.06 -4.47 -16.33
CA PHE A 283 -0.02 -5.69 -17.14
C PHE A 283 -1.17 -6.58 -16.70
N ASP A 284 -1.71 -7.34 -17.63
CA ASP A 284 -2.79 -8.29 -17.40
C ASP A 284 -2.74 -9.36 -18.50
N VAL A 285 -2.29 -10.56 -18.15
CA VAL A 285 -2.07 -11.65 -19.09
C VAL A 285 -2.75 -12.93 -18.62
N SER A 286 -3.17 -13.77 -19.58
CA SER A 286 -3.74 -15.09 -19.34
C SER A 286 -2.82 -16.14 -19.93
N ILE A 287 -2.32 -17.02 -19.11
CA ILE A 287 -1.30 -18.02 -19.46
C ILE A 287 -1.92 -19.41 -19.33
N PRO A 288 -2.15 -20.12 -20.43
CA PRO A 288 -2.57 -21.51 -20.40
C PRO A 288 -1.42 -22.39 -19.92
N TYR A 289 -1.74 -23.41 -19.13
CA TYR A 289 -0.81 -24.44 -18.68
C TYR A 289 -1.52 -25.79 -18.73
N ASP A 290 -0.79 -26.89 -18.58
CA ASP A 290 -1.37 -28.22 -18.64
C ASP A 290 -0.99 -29.01 -17.37
N VAL A 291 -2.01 -29.41 -16.61
CA VAL A 291 -1.86 -30.32 -15.46
C VAL A 291 -3.00 -31.31 -15.48
N SER A 292 -2.71 -32.57 -15.17
CA SER A 292 -3.71 -33.65 -15.19
C SER A 292 -4.54 -33.73 -13.91
N SER A 293 -4.11 -33.12 -12.82
CA SER A 293 -4.77 -33.13 -11.52
C SER A 293 -4.36 -31.91 -10.71
N ARG A 294 -5.13 -31.65 -9.63
CA ARG A 294 -4.78 -30.61 -8.66
C ARG A 294 -3.41 -30.90 -8.06
N GLN A 295 -2.54 -29.90 -8.06
CA GLN A 295 -1.17 -29.99 -7.53
C GLN A 295 -0.67 -28.63 -7.05
N GLU A 296 0.36 -28.65 -6.20
CA GLU A 296 1.10 -27.45 -5.85
C GLU A 296 1.95 -26.99 -7.04
N GLY A 297 2.23 -25.69 -7.06
CA GLY A 297 3.07 -25.06 -8.07
C GLY A 297 3.36 -23.62 -7.71
N SER A 298 3.89 -22.87 -8.68
CA SER A 298 4.18 -21.46 -8.47
C SER A 298 3.97 -20.64 -9.74
N VAL A 299 3.62 -19.36 -9.55
CA VAL A 299 3.79 -18.33 -10.57
C VAL A 299 5.10 -17.61 -10.27
N VAL A 300 6.00 -17.57 -11.25
CA VAL A 300 7.32 -16.96 -11.11
C VAL A 300 7.43 -15.78 -12.05
N THR A 301 7.92 -14.64 -11.55
CA THR A 301 8.20 -13.45 -12.37
C THR A 301 9.65 -13.04 -12.24
N TYR A 302 10.25 -12.55 -13.32
CA TYR A 302 11.60 -12.01 -13.35
C TYR A 302 11.81 -11.13 -14.58
N ASN A 303 12.79 -10.24 -14.50
CA ASN A 303 13.31 -9.50 -15.65
C ASN A 303 14.74 -9.97 -15.99
N LEU A 304 15.21 -9.57 -17.15
CA LEU A 304 16.57 -9.83 -17.57
C LEU A 304 17.40 -8.56 -17.49
N SER A 305 18.60 -8.69 -16.97
CA SER A 305 19.59 -7.62 -16.95
C SER A 305 19.88 -7.10 -18.35
N ALA A 306 19.78 -5.78 -18.53
CA ALA A 306 20.16 -5.14 -19.80
C ALA A 306 21.67 -5.25 -20.09
N LYS A 307 22.46 -5.58 -19.08
CA LYS A 307 23.93 -5.65 -19.19
C LYS A 307 24.39 -6.96 -19.80
N ASP A 308 23.83 -8.09 -19.36
CA ASP A 308 24.36 -9.41 -19.66
C ASP A 308 23.29 -10.50 -19.82
N GLY A 309 22.01 -10.15 -19.69
CA GLY A 309 20.89 -11.06 -19.82
C GLY A 309 20.69 -12.01 -18.62
N SER A 310 21.36 -11.78 -17.50
CA SER A 310 21.13 -12.54 -16.28
C SER A 310 19.74 -12.26 -15.70
N ILE A 311 19.18 -13.24 -14.98
CA ILE A 311 17.90 -13.07 -14.28
C ILE A 311 18.08 -12.10 -13.12
N GLU A 312 17.16 -11.13 -13.03
CA GLU A 312 17.07 -10.13 -11.96
C GLU A 312 15.70 -10.17 -11.32
N ASP A 313 15.66 -9.95 -10.00
CA ASP A 313 14.45 -9.85 -9.17
C ASP A 313 13.45 -11.00 -9.38
N GLU A 314 13.97 -12.26 -9.42
CA GLU A 314 13.11 -13.45 -9.51
C GLU A 314 12.25 -13.55 -8.25
N ARG A 315 10.93 -13.67 -8.45
CA ARG A 315 9.94 -13.83 -7.41
C ARG A 315 9.03 -15.01 -7.69
N SER A 316 8.88 -15.86 -6.68
CA SER A 316 8.01 -17.04 -6.75
C SER A 316 6.81 -16.85 -5.82
N TYR A 317 5.62 -17.04 -6.37
CA TYR A 317 4.35 -17.00 -5.66
C TYR A 317 3.76 -18.40 -5.63
N PRO A 318 3.88 -19.14 -4.50
CA PRO A 318 3.28 -20.46 -4.36
C PRO A 318 1.77 -20.42 -4.58
N VAL A 319 1.27 -21.38 -5.33
CA VAL A 319 -0.15 -21.49 -5.72
C VAL A 319 -0.55 -22.96 -5.82
N THR A 320 -1.85 -23.24 -5.81
CA THR A 320 -2.39 -24.54 -6.18
C THR A 320 -2.92 -24.47 -7.61
N LEU A 321 -2.39 -25.31 -8.49
CA LEU A 321 -2.80 -25.44 -9.88
C LEU A 321 -3.93 -26.46 -10.00
N VAL A 322 -4.96 -26.16 -10.82
CA VAL A 322 -6.02 -27.10 -11.16
C VAL A 322 -6.16 -27.17 -12.69
N PRO A 323 -6.64 -28.34 -13.25
CA PRO A 323 -6.81 -28.53 -14.68
C PRO A 323 -7.71 -27.49 -15.35
#